data_95b5d9c3d9d63ba8d445bd538a0e56a8
#
_entry.id   95b5d9c3d9d63ba8d445bd538a0e56a8
#
_cell.length_a   1.000
_cell.length_b   1.000
_cell.length_c   1.000
_cell.angle_alpha   90.00
_cell.angle_beta   90.00
_cell.angle_gamma   90.00
#
_symmetry.space_group_name_H-M   'P 1'
#
loop_
_entity.id
_entity.type
_entity.pdbx_description
1 polymer ?
#
loop_
_entity_poly.entity_id
_entity_poly.type
_entity_poly.pdbx_seq_one_letter_code
_entity_poly.pdbx_strand_id
1 'polypeptide(L)'
;LAPDIKIIAPWRMTDIWTMQSREDEIDYCKAHGIDLPFDASHSYSRDRNLWHISHEGLELENPANEPNYDHLLVLGVSPEKAPDEGEYVTMTFEGGVPKSVNGKEMKVSDIIRELNRLGGKHGIGIVDIVENRVVGMKSRGVYETPGGTILMAAHEQLEELILDRCLLYTSDAAD
;
A
#
# COMPACT_ATOMS: atom_id res chain seq x y z
N LEU A 1 25.14 18.74 -6.89
CA LEU A 1 24.36 19.45 -5.90
C LEU A 1 25.14 19.67 -4.60
N ALA A 2 25.75 18.64 -4.00
CA ALA A 2 26.58 18.75 -2.80
C ALA A 2 27.70 17.69 -2.85
N PRO A 3 28.73 17.90 -3.70
CA PRO A 3 29.73 16.86 -3.98
C PRO A 3 30.59 16.51 -2.78
N ASP A 4 30.67 17.39 -1.78
CA ASP A 4 31.51 17.22 -0.58
C ASP A 4 30.76 16.52 0.60
N ILE A 5 29.47 16.19 0.43
CA ILE A 5 28.71 15.46 1.44
C ILE A 5 29.28 14.04 1.55
N LYS A 6 29.63 13.64 2.78
CA LYS A 6 29.99 12.26 3.09
C LYS A 6 28.75 11.39 3.15
N ILE A 7 28.76 10.30 2.42
CA ILE A 7 27.71 9.27 2.48
C ILE A 7 28.14 8.20 3.47
N ILE A 8 27.29 7.94 4.46
CA ILE A 8 27.45 6.85 5.43
C ILE A 8 26.35 5.82 5.14
N ALA A 9 26.75 4.63 4.75
CA ALA A 9 25.86 3.49 4.51
C ALA A 9 26.32 2.33 5.40
N PRO A 10 25.86 2.25 6.67
CA PRO A 10 26.38 1.30 7.66
C PRO A 10 26.37 -0.15 7.17
N TRP A 11 25.30 -0.60 6.51
CA TRP A 11 25.19 -1.95 5.95
C TRP A 11 26.26 -2.31 4.89
N ARG A 12 27.02 -1.33 4.38
CA ARG A 12 28.18 -1.52 3.49
C ARG A 12 29.52 -1.44 4.24
N MET A 13 29.47 -1.10 5.51
CA MET A 13 30.65 -0.85 6.36
C MET A 13 30.77 -2.00 7.38
N THR A 14 31.23 -3.15 6.91
CA THR A 14 31.28 -4.40 7.69
C THR A 14 32.21 -4.36 8.90
N ASP A 15 33.07 -3.35 8.98
CA ASP A 15 33.92 -3.06 10.14
C ASP A 15 33.18 -2.44 11.32
N ILE A 16 32.05 -1.78 11.05
CA ILE A 16 31.22 -1.13 12.09
C ILE A 16 29.78 -1.68 12.15
N TRP A 17 29.34 -2.40 11.12
CA TRP A 17 27.98 -2.93 11.05
C TRP A 17 28.04 -4.45 10.81
N THR A 18 27.60 -5.21 11.78
CA THR A 18 27.69 -6.68 11.77
C THR A 18 26.40 -7.38 11.37
N MET A 19 25.25 -6.66 11.36
CA MET A 19 23.97 -7.21 10.96
C MET A 19 23.84 -7.22 9.45
N GLN A 20 23.74 -8.42 8.85
CA GLN A 20 23.70 -8.62 7.39
C GLN A 20 22.34 -9.12 6.91
N SER A 21 21.51 -9.57 7.84
CA SER A 21 20.17 -10.11 7.55
C SER A 21 19.14 -9.58 8.54
N ARG A 22 17.87 -9.78 8.23
CA ARG A 22 16.77 -9.47 9.13
C ARG A 22 16.79 -10.35 10.38
N GLU A 23 17.25 -11.58 10.26
CA GLU A 23 17.44 -12.51 11.38
C GLU A 23 18.44 -11.95 12.38
N ASP A 24 19.57 -11.42 11.91
CA ASP A 24 20.59 -10.79 12.76
C ASP A 24 20.00 -9.58 13.51
N GLU A 25 19.17 -8.77 12.83
CA GLU A 25 18.47 -7.63 13.44
C GLU A 25 17.48 -8.06 14.51
N ILE A 26 16.70 -9.11 14.26
CA ILE A 26 15.74 -9.69 15.23
C ILE A 26 16.50 -10.23 16.45
N ASP A 27 17.60 -10.94 16.25
CA ASP A 27 18.40 -11.49 17.33
C ASP A 27 19.09 -10.39 18.14
N TYR A 28 19.55 -9.33 17.49
CA TYR A 28 20.04 -8.13 18.16
C TYR A 28 18.95 -7.50 19.05
N CYS A 29 17.73 -7.33 18.53
CA CYS A 29 16.61 -6.78 19.28
C CYS A 29 16.29 -7.64 20.52
N LYS A 30 16.23 -8.97 20.36
CA LYS A 30 16.02 -9.91 21.48
C LYS A 30 17.13 -9.79 22.53
N ALA A 31 18.38 -9.76 22.09
CA ALA A 31 19.53 -9.66 23.02
C ALA A 31 19.55 -8.36 23.82
N HIS A 32 18.96 -7.27 23.28
CA HIS A 32 18.92 -5.96 23.90
C HIS A 32 17.57 -5.61 24.56
N GLY A 33 16.63 -6.57 24.62
CA GLY A 33 15.31 -6.37 25.23
C GLY A 33 14.44 -5.35 24.49
N ILE A 34 14.62 -5.25 23.16
CA ILE A 34 13.79 -4.41 22.28
C ILE A 34 12.61 -5.26 21.82
N ASP A 35 11.41 -4.88 22.22
CA ASP A 35 10.19 -5.55 21.82
C ASP A 35 9.86 -5.26 20.34
N LEU A 36 9.70 -6.32 19.56
CA LEU A 36 9.26 -6.23 18.17
C LEU A 36 7.76 -6.54 18.06
N PRO A 37 7.00 -5.78 17.25
CA PRO A 37 5.57 -6.00 17.06
C PRO A 37 5.25 -7.22 16.16
N PHE A 38 6.27 -8.00 15.77
CA PHE A 38 6.16 -9.17 14.89
C PHE A 38 7.19 -10.22 15.28
N ASP A 39 6.94 -11.46 14.91
CA ASP A 39 7.89 -12.58 14.99
C ASP A 39 8.54 -12.84 13.60
N ALA A 40 9.57 -13.69 13.60
CA ALA A 40 10.30 -14.01 12.38
C ALA A 40 9.44 -14.75 11.33
N SER A 41 8.39 -15.47 11.75
CA SER A 41 7.53 -16.26 10.86
C SER A 41 6.47 -15.43 10.13
N HIS A 42 6.21 -14.20 10.60
CA HIS A 42 5.22 -13.27 10.02
C HIS A 42 5.86 -11.93 9.61
N SER A 43 7.14 -11.97 9.29
CA SER A 43 7.95 -10.79 9.04
C SER A 43 7.96 -10.39 7.56
N TYR A 44 6.78 -10.08 6.99
CA TYR A 44 6.75 -9.39 5.68
C TYR A 44 7.46 -8.04 5.75
N SER A 45 8.13 -7.66 4.67
CA SER A 45 8.57 -6.29 4.49
C SER A 45 7.34 -5.44 4.13
N ARG A 46 7.06 -4.42 4.93
CA ARG A 46 5.85 -3.58 4.77
C ARG A 46 6.21 -2.12 4.82
N ASP A 47 5.78 -1.38 3.80
CA ASP A 47 5.79 0.07 3.81
C ASP A 47 4.34 0.58 3.87
N ARG A 48 4.02 1.31 4.95
CA ARG A 48 2.67 1.76 5.23
C ARG A 48 2.58 3.28 5.33
N ASN A 49 1.57 3.84 4.68
CA ASN A 49 1.13 5.22 4.90
C ASN A 49 -0.41 5.28 4.98
N LEU A 50 -0.97 6.49 4.96
CA LEU A 50 -2.43 6.68 5.01
C LEU A 50 -3.14 6.13 3.77
N TRP A 51 -2.47 6.17 2.61
CA TRP A 51 -3.04 5.81 1.32
C TRP A 51 -2.99 4.31 1.05
N HIS A 52 -1.86 3.67 1.35
CA HIS A 52 -1.65 2.26 1.00
C HIS A 52 -0.67 1.56 1.94
N ILE A 53 -0.59 0.25 1.79
CA ILE A 53 0.46 -0.59 2.34
C ILE A 53 0.97 -1.54 1.27
N SER A 54 2.30 -1.69 1.18
CA SER A 54 2.95 -2.70 0.38
C SER A 54 3.37 -3.90 1.23
N HIS A 55 3.37 -5.08 0.64
CA HIS A 55 3.81 -6.32 1.25
C HIS A 55 4.80 -7.01 0.32
N GLU A 56 5.99 -7.31 0.83
CA GLU A 56 7.05 -8.04 0.15
C GLU A 56 7.68 -9.05 1.11
N GLY A 57 8.44 -10.01 0.58
CA GLY A 57 9.19 -10.98 1.38
C GLY A 57 8.44 -12.29 1.62
N LEU A 58 9.03 -13.18 2.41
CA LEU A 58 8.51 -14.52 2.73
C LEU A 58 8.17 -15.31 1.45
N GLU A 59 6.95 -15.89 1.35
CA GLU A 59 6.54 -16.65 0.17
C GLU A 59 6.55 -15.84 -1.13
N LEU A 60 6.46 -14.50 -1.05
CA LEU A 60 6.50 -13.61 -2.21
C LEU A 60 7.88 -13.49 -2.84
N GLU A 61 8.95 -13.94 -2.16
CA GLU A 61 10.31 -14.00 -2.74
C GLU A 61 10.37 -14.90 -3.97
N ASN A 62 9.54 -15.94 -4.00
CA ASN A 62 9.37 -16.75 -5.20
C ASN A 62 8.06 -16.35 -5.91
N PRO A 63 8.12 -15.68 -7.08
CA PRO A 63 6.92 -15.23 -7.79
C PRO A 63 5.94 -16.35 -8.19
N ALA A 64 6.35 -17.61 -8.13
CA ALA A 64 5.50 -18.77 -8.40
C ALA A 64 4.62 -19.17 -7.22
N ASN A 65 4.90 -18.68 -6.01
CA ASN A 65 4.10 -18.97 -4.84
C ASN A 65 2.82 -18.14 -4.82
N GLU A 66 1.74 -18.73 -4.33
CA GLU A 66 0.50 -18.03 -4.05
C GLU A 66 0.63 -17.21 -2.76
N PRO A 67 0.18 -15.94 -2.74
CA PRO A 67 0.17 -15.14 -1.53
C PRO A 67 -0.79 -15.70 -0.48
N ASN A 68 -0.37 -15.76 0.76
CA ASN A 68 -1.25 -16.11 1.87
C ASN A 68 -1.99 -14.87 2.38
N TYR A 69 -3.11 -14.51 1.75
CA TYR A 69 -3.89 -13.32 2.08
C TYR A 69 -4.36 -13.27 3.54
N ASP A 70 -4.56 -14.41 4.19
CA ASP A 70 -5.00 -14.47 5.60
C ASP A 70 -3.95 -13.92 6.58
N HIS A 71 -2.68 -14.06 6.24
CA HIS A 71 -1.58 -13.58 7.05
C HIS A 71 -1.00 -12.26 6.53
N LEU A 72 -1.21 -11.99 5.26
CA LEU A 72 -0.59 -10.87 4.56
C LEU A 72 -1.40 -9.60 4.73
N LEU A 73 -2.73 -9.64 4.51
CA LEU A 73 -3.59 -8.45 4.49
C LEU A 73 -3.71 -7.80 5.87
N VAL A 74 -3.68 -6.46 5.90
CA VAL A 74 -3.72 -5.63 7.12
C VAL A 74 -4.84 -4.60 7.07
N LEU A 75 -5.16 -4.08 5.88
CA LEU A 75 -6.22 -3.06 5.71
C LEU A 75 -7.57 -3.69 5.36
N GLY A 76 -7.56 -4.88 4.81
CA GLY A 76 -8.77 -5.52 4.34
C GLY A 76 -8.79 -7.03 4.53
N VAL A 77 -9.75 -7.65 3.88
CA VAL A 77 -9.93 -9.10 3.80
C VAL A 77 -9.79 -9.55 2.34
N SER A 78 -9.52 -10.83 2.12
CA SER A 78 -9.54 -11.38 0.76
C SER A 78 -10.97 -11.31 0.18
N PRO A 79 -11.13 -11.25 -1.16
CA PRO A 79 -12.45 -11.21 -1.79
C PRO A 79 -13.35 -12.38 -1.37
N GLU A 80 -12.80 -13.56 -1.11
CA GLU A 80 -13.53 -14.75 -0.68
C GLU A 80 -14.13 -14.61 0.74
N LYS A 81 -13.56 -13.71 1.56
CA LYS A 81 -14.01 -13.42 2.92
C LYS A 81 -14.83 -12.14 3.02
N ALA A 82 -14.95 -11.42 1.92
CA ALA A 82 -15.77 -10.21 1.86
C ALA A 82 -17.26 -10.57 1.94
N PRO A 83 -18.13 -9.64 2.42
CA PRO A 83 -19.57 -9.83 2.37
C PRO A 83 -20.07 -10.01 0.93
N ASP A 84 -21.04 -10.91 0.71
CA ASP A 84 -21.69 -11.12 -0.58
C ASP A 84 -22.54 -9.91 -1.01
N GLU A 85 -23.05 -9.14 -0.05
CA GLU A 85 -23.85 -7.96 -0.32
C GLU A 85 -22.97 -6.72 -0.49
N GLY A 86 -23.17 -6.01 -1.61
CA GLY A 86 -22.51 -4.72 -1.87
C GLY A 86 -23.03 -3.61 -0.98
N GLU A 87 -22.19 -2.61 -0.73
CA GLU A 87 -22.54 -1.41 0.04
C GLU A 87 -22.37 -0.16 -0.83
N TYR A 88 -23.40 0.68 -0.92
CA TYR A 88 -23.30 1.96 -1.62
C TYR A 88 -22.55 2.99 -0.76
N VAL A 89 -21.62 3.69 -1.37
CA VAL A 89 -20.88 4.80 -0.75
C VAL A 89 -21.21 6.08 -1.49
N THR A 90 -21.80 7.05 -0.78
CA THR A 90 -22.10 8.37 -1.32
C THR A 90 -21.01 9.35 -0.93
N MET A 91 -20.44 10.04 -1.91
CA MET A 91 -19.41 11.05 -1.69
C MET A 91 -19.82 12.39 -2.28
N THR A 92 -19.46 13.48 -1.61
CA THR A 92 -19.58 14.83 -2.17
C THR A 92 -18.22 15.44 -2.40
N PHE A 93 -18.12 16.20 -3.50
CA PHE A 93 -16.88 16.87 -3.89
C PHE A 93 -17.13 18.35 -4.10
N GLU A 94 -16.14 19.18 -3.86
CA GLU A 94 -16.15 20.61 -4.13
C GLU A 94 -14.80 21.00 -4.73
N GLY A 95 -14.80 21.50 -5.97
CA GLY A 95 -13.58 21.82 -6.70
C GLY A 95 -12.63 20.61 -6.84
N GLY A 96 -13.16 19.39 -7.06
CA GLY A 96 -12.40 18.15 -7.14
C GLY A 96 -11.94 17.56 -5.80
N VAL A 97 -12.18 18.27 -4.67
CA VAL A 97 -11.75 17.82 -3.33
C VAL A 97 -12.91 17.11 -2.63
N PRO A 98 -12.72 15.88 -2.12
CA PRO A 98 -13.77 15.18 -1.38
C PRO A 98 -14.08 15.90 -0.06
N LYS A 99 -15.37 16.04 0.26
CA LYS A 99 -15.88 16.76 1.44
C LYS A 99 -16.62 15.87 2.43
N SER A 100 -17.35 14.88 1.93
CA SER A 100 -18.13 13.99 2.80
C SER A 100 -18.16 12.56 2.30
N VAL A 101 -18.41 11.63 3.24
CA VAL A 101 -18.75 10.23 2.96
C VAL A 101 -20.05 9.92 3.67
N ASN A 102 -21.02 9.37 2.96
CA ASN A 102 -22.35 8.99 3.48
C ASN A 102 -23.04 10.12 4.25
N GLY A 103 -22.95 11.35 3.71
CA GLY A 103 -23.55 12.56 4.29
C GLY A 103 -22.80 13.16 5.48
N LYS A 104 -21.68 12.58 5.91
CA LYS A 104 -20.87 13.10 7.00
C LYS A 104 -19.67 13.87 6.46
N GLU A 105 -19.64 15.18 6.72
CA GLU A 105 -18.48 16.02 6.41
C GLU A 105 -17.28 15.68 7.29
N MET A 106 -16.10 15.63 6.69
CA MET A 106 -14.87 15.36 7.42
C MET A 106 -13.64 15.84 6.64
N LYS A 107 -12.48 15.85 7.30
CA LYS A 107 -11.21 16.18 6.65
C LYS A 107 -10.84 15.10 5.63
N VAL A 108 -10.09 15.45 4.59
CA VAL A 108 -9.66 14.50 3.55
C VAL A 108 -8.95 13.28 4.15
N SER A 109 -8.10 13.48 5.15
CA SER A 109 -7.42 12.36 5.83
C SER A 109 -8.39 11.39 6.52
N ASP A 110 -9.51 11.90 7.05
CA ASP A 110 -10.52 11.08 7.72
C ASP A 110 -11.45 10.41 6.69
N ILE A 111 -11.68 11.07 5.55
CA ILE A 111 -12.32 10.45 4.38
C ILE A 111 -11.53 9.22 3.93
N ILE A 112 -10.21 9.35 3.75
CA ILE A 112 -9.36 8.22 3.35
C ILE A 112 -9.42 7.09 4.38
N ARG A 113 -9.38 7.40 5.69
CA ARG A 113 -9.51 6.38 6.75
C ARG A 113 -10.85 5.66 6.69
N GLU A 114 -11.94 6.40 6.52
CA GLU A 114 -13.28 5.81 6.42
C GLU A 114 -13.43 4.96 5.15
N LEU A 115 -12.91 5.44 4.03
CA LEU A 115 -12.89 4.66 2.78
C LEU A 115 -12.00 3.42 2.89
N ASN A 116 -10.86 3.50 3.59
CA ASN A 116 -10.03 2.33 3.90
C ASN A 116 -10.82 1.29 4.71
N ARG A 117 -11.61 1.73 5.69
CA ARG A 117 -12.46 0.85 6.51
C ARG A 117 -13.55 0.18 5.66
N LEU A 118 -14.23 0.96 4.82
CA LEU A 118 -15.29 0.47 3.94
C LEU A 118 -14.73 -0.48 2.86
N GLY A 119 -13.71 -0.03 2.14
CA GLY A 119 -13.09 -0.83 1.09
C GLY A 119 -12.42 -2.10 1.62
N GLY A 120 -11.74 -2.01 2.77
CA GLY A 120 -11.14 -3.16 3.43
C GLY A 120 -12.16 -4.22 3.83
N LYS A 121 -13.33 -3.81 4.36
CA LYS A 121 -14.45 -4.70 4.66
C LYS A 121 -14.90 -5.52 3.45
N HIS A 122 -14.85 -4.91 2.26
CA HIS A 122 -15.34 -5.51 1.01
C HIS A 122 -14.22 -6.07 0.12
N GLY A 123 -13.01 -6.23 0.64
CA GLY A 123 -11.90 -6.78 -0.14
C GLY A 123 -11.47 -5.94 -1.35
N ILE A 124 -11.69 -4.62 -1.29
CA ILE A 124 -11.39 -3.68 -2.37
C ILE A 124 -9.94 -3.23 -2.31
N GLY A 125 -9.31 -3.04 -3.48
CA GLY A 125 -8.02 -2.38 -3.62
C GLY A 125 -6.83 -3.29 -3.33
N ILE A 126 -6.96 -4.58 -3.54
CA ILE A 126 -5.86 -5.54 -3.48
C ILE A 126 -5.27 -5.67 -4.89
N VAL A 127 -3.96 -5.49 -5.00
CA VAL A 127 -3.21 -5.67 -6.25
C VAL A 127 -2.03 -6.60 -5.98
N ASP A 128 -1.95 -7.70 -6.73
CA ASP A 128 -0.88 -8.69 -6.69
C ASP A 128 -0.17 -8.66 -8.04
N ILE A 129 1.08 -8.20 -8.05
CA ILE A 129 1.83 -8.01 -9.29
C ILE A 129 3.26 -8.54 -9.19
N VAL A 130 3.78 -8.98 -10.33
CA VAL A 130 5.21 -9.26 -10.52
C VAL A 130 5.83 -8.06 -11.25
N GLU A 131 6.68 -7.35 -10.55
CA GLU A 131 7.31 -6.13 -11.04
C GLU A 131 8.67 -6.38 -11.66
N ASN A 132 9.07 -5.48 -12.56
CA ASN A 132 10.43 -5.41 -13.10
C ASN A 132 11.22 -4.33 -12.35
N ARG A 133 12.18 -4.73 -11.55
CA ARG A 133 13.11 -3.77 -10.94
C ARG A 133 14.09 -3.25 -11.99
N VAL A 134 14.52 -2.01 -11.85
CA VAL A 134 15.51 -1.35 -12.77
C VAL A 134 16.78 -2.17 -12.92
N VAL A 135 17.17 -2.91 -11.90
CA VAL A 135 18.34 -3.82 -11.91
C VAL A 135 18.11 -5.16 -12.63
N GLY A 136 16.94 -5.33 -13.28
CA GLY A 136 16.61 -6.53 -14.05
C GLY A 136 16.06 -7.71 -13.24
N MET A 137 15.91 -7.56 -11.94
CA MET A 137 15.29 -8.60 -11.09
C MET A 137 13.76 -8.52 -11.17
N LYS A 138 13.10 -9.69 -11.07
CA LYS A 138 11.68 -9.78 -10.81
C LYS A 138 11.45 -9.77 -9.30
N SER A 139 10.39 -9.08 -8.85
CA SER A 139 9.90 -9.15 -7.49
C SER A 139 8.39 -9.21 -7.50
N ARG A 140 7.79 -9.95 -6.57
CA ARG A 140 6.35 -9.96 -6.37
C ARG A 140 5.99 -9.12 -5.15
N GLY A 141 5.03 -8.25 -5.33
CA GLY A 141 4.48 -7.42 -4.25
C GLY A 141 2.97 -7.52 -4.24
N VAL A 142 2.40 -7.47 -3.04
CA VAL A 142 0.96 -7.33 -2.83
C VAL A 142 0.70 -5.98 -2.18
N TYR A 143 -0.23 -5.25 -2.73
CA TYR A 143 -0.55 -3.89 -2.33
C TYR A 143 -2.01 -3.81 -1.88
N GLU A 144 -2.26 -3.06 -0.81
CA GLU A 144 -3.61 -2.75 -0.36
C GLU A 144 -3.83 -1.23 -0.42
N THR A 145 -4.82 -0.81 -1.21
CA THR A 145 -5.20 0.60 -1.38
C THR A 145 -6.73 0.74 -1.36
N PRO A 146 -7.42 0.25 -0.33
CA PRO A 146 -8.88 0.15 -0.37
C PRO A 146 -9.57 1.50 -0.51
N GLY A 147 -9.20 2.48 0.31
CA GLY A 147 -9.80 3.81 0.25
C GLY A 147 -9.39 4.61 -0.97
N GLY A 148 -8.13 4.47 -1.40
CA GLY A 148 -7.63 5.08 -2.61
C GLY A 148 -8.36 4.59 -3.85
N THR A 149 -8.61 3.29 -3.95
CA THR A 149 -9.36 2.68 -5.06
C THR A 149 -10.79 3.22 -5.15
N ILE A 150 -11.50 3.31 -4.01
CA ILE A 150 -12.86 3.88 -3.99
C ILE A 150 -12.84 5.36 -4.37
N LEU A 151 -11.90 6.13 -3.79
CA LEU A 151 -11.81 7.56 -4.05
C LEU A 151 -11.48 7.86 -5.51
N MET A 152 -10.51 7.14 -6.09
CA MET A 152 -10.11 7.32 -7.49
C MET A 152 -11.23 6.92 -8.44
N ALA A 153 -11.92 5.81 -8.20
CA ALA A 153 -13.07 5.40 -9.01
C ALA A 153 -14.19 6.47 -8.99
N ALA A 154 -14.47 7.06 -7.84
CA ALA A 154 -15.47 8.13 -7.74
C ALA A 154 -15.00 9.42 -8.43
N HIS A 155 -13.71 9.76 -8.33
CA HIS A 155 -13.12 10.94 -8.97
C HIS A 155 -13.12 10.80 -10.49
N GLU A 156 -12.74 9.66 -11.01
CA GLU A 156 -12.75 9.33 -12.45
C GLU A 156 -14.15 9.50 -13.06
N GLN A 157 -15.20 9.00 -12.38
CA GLN A 157 -16.58 9.21 -12.84
C GLN A 157 -17.00 10.69 -12.85
N LEU A 158 -16.46 11.52 -11.95
CA LEU A 158 -16.67 12.97 -12.00
C LEU A 158 -15.91 13.60 -13.17
N GLU A 159 -14.70 13.20 -13.43
CA GLU A 159 -13.90 13.67 -14.56
C GLU A 159 -14.59 13.35 -15.89
N GLU A 160 -15.09 12.13 -16.06
CA GLU A 160 -15.89 11.73 -17.23
C GLU A 160 -17.14 12.62 -17.44
N LEU A 161 -17.75 13.07 -16.35
CA LEU A 161 -18.93 13.92 -16.38
C LEU A 161 -18.64 15.39 -16.71
N ILE A 162 -17.53 15.94 -16.22
CA ILE A 162 -17.27 17.38 -16.22
C ILE A 162 -16.20 17.82 -17.22
N LEU A 163 -15.26 16.94 -17.60
CA LEU A 163 -14.20 17.27 -18.55
C LEU A 163 -14.68 17.17 -19.98
N ASP A 164 -14.21 18.08 -20.82
CA ASP A 164 -14.45 17.94 -22.25
C ASP A 164 -13.59 16.83 -22.86
N ARG A 165 -14.02 16.38 -24.05
CA ARG A 165 -13.39 15.27 -24.75
C ARG A 165 -11.87 15.45 -24.95
N CYS A 166 -11.43 16.68 -25.25
CA CYS A 166 -10.01 16.92 -25.54
C CYS A 166 -9.14 16.71 -24.28
N LEU A 167 -9.64 17.17 -23.12
CA LEU A 167 -8.93 17.03 -21.84
C LEU A 167 -8.90 15.55 -21.39
N LEU A 168 -9.99 14.83 -21.52
CA LEU A 168 -10.04 13.40 -21.19
C LEU A 168 -9.01 12.60 -22.00
N TYR A 169 -8.96 12.80 -23.31
CA TYR A 169 -8.01 12.07 -24.16
C TYR A 169 -6.55 12.46 -23.96
N THR A 170 -6.25 13.68 -23.53
CA THR A 170 -4.86 14.08 -23.22
C THR A 170 -4.39 13.55 -21.88
N SER A 171 -5.29 13.37 -20.93
CA SER A 171 -4.99 12.72 -19.64
C SER A 171 -4.70 11.23 -19.81
N ASP A 172 -5.56 10.53 -20.57
CA ASP A 172 -5.42 9.09 -20.85
C ASP A 172 -4.17 8.75 -21.69
N ALA A 173 -3.69 9.69 -22.51
CA ALA A 173 -2.49 9.52 -23.33
C ALA A 173 -1.17 9.75 -22.56
N ALA A 174 -1.23 10.17 -21.30
CA ALA A 174 -0.05 10.43 -20.47
C ALA A 174 0.36 9.24 -19.60
N ASP A 175 -0.47 8.20 -19.51
CA ASP A 175 -0.22 6.93 -18.86
C ASP A 175 0.34 5.90 -19.86
#